data_2fffda36fc1692698a9b5193d02da678
#
_entry.id   2fffda36fc1692698a9b5193d02da678
#
_cell.length_a   1.000
_cell.length_b   1.000
_cell.length_c   1.000
_cell.angle_alpha   90.00
_cell.angle_beta   90.00
_cell.angle_gamma   90.00
#
_symmetry.space_group_name_H-M   'P 1'
#
loop_
_entity.id
_entity.type
_entity.pdbx_description
1 polymer ?
#
loop_
_entity_poly.entity_id
_entity_poly.type
_entity_poly.pdbx_seq_one_letter_code
_entity_poly.pdbx_strand_id
1 'polypeptide(L)'
;LFTSKLKAIALSTALITSQASAFDIIAHRGASGYLPEHTLEAATLAFAQQPDFIEQDVVATKDGELVVLHDIHLDTVTDVAAKFPDRVRDDGRWYALDFTLAELRTLQVKERSDTDGKQVFANRYHGSKALFTVATLDEHIELISELNREFNSNIGFYTEIKSPAWHKKEGVDISQRLLDTLARYNLNGENANIYVQCFDFAEVKRLRNELGFKGKIVLLLADNSWGESATDYQTLLTEQGMQDIAKYADGIGPWLPQLLDMKALQQGKIVPSPWLATAKKEGLVIHPYTFRIDALPTGMTAEQILGLLTEPLAVDGVFTDQIPPVKNFLLQSGK
;
A
#
# COMPACT_ATOMS: atom_id res chain seq x y z
N LEU A 1 65.45 -41.86 6.32
CA LEU A 1 64.26 -41.63 5.49
C LEU A 1 63.10 -41.12 6.38
N PHE A 2 62.97 -39.80 6.51
CA PHE A 2 61.86 -39.18 7.22
C PHE A 2 60.96 -38.55 6.18
N THR A 3 59.74 -39.02 6.01
CA THR A 3 58.71 -38.39 5.18
C THR A 3 57.78 -37.60 6.10
N SER A 4 57.86 -36.26 6.06
CA SER A 4 56.95 -35.38 6.75
C SER A 4 55.67 -35.20 5.89
N LYS A 5 54.50 -35.58 6.43
CA LYS A 5 53.20 -35.30 5.82
C LYS A 5 52.75 -33.92 6.30
N LEU A 6 52.82 -32.92 5.39
CA LEU A 6 52.10 -31.65 5.58
C LEU A 6 50.59 -31.90 5.38
N LYS A 7 49.78 -31.64 6.42
CA LYS A 7 48.33 -31.53 6.31
C LYS A 7 47.99 -30.08 5.92
N ALA A 8 47.49 -29.91 4.75
CA ALA A 8 46.89 -28.62 4.32
C ALA A 8 45.53 -28.45 5.02
N ILE A 9 45.42 -27.45 5.88
CA ILE A 9 44.15 -27.03 6.45
C ILE A 9 43.54 -26.02 5.46
N ALA A 10 42.47 -26.44 4.76
CA ALA A 10 41.69 -25.57 3.92
C ALA A 10 40.77 -24.74 4.83
N LEU A 11 41.06 -23.45 4.97
CA LEU A 11 40.22 -22.48 5.65
C LEU A 11 39.10 -22.06 4.67
N SER A 12 37.94 -22.68 4.80
CA SER A 12 36.75 -22.22 4.04
C SER A 12 36.19 -20.94 4.71
N THR A 13 36.55 -19.79 4.19
CA THR A 13 35.85 -18.53 4.46
C THR A 13 34.48 -18.58 3.82
N ALA A 14 33.44 -18.82 4.61
CA ALA A 14 32.07 -18.59 4.19
C ALA A 14 31.90 -17.08 4.05
N LEU A 15 31.84 -16.59 2.80
CA LEU A 15 31.36 -15.26 2.48
C LEU A 15 29.86 -15.25 2.79
N ILE A 16 29.50 -14.71 3.94
CA ILE A 16 28.11 -14.29 4.19
C ILE A 16 27.89 -13.07 3.32
N THR A 17 27.42 -13.28 2.10
CA THR A 17 26.84 -12.21 1.29
C THR A 17 25.54 -11.82 1.98
N SER A 18 25.57 -10.73 2.75
CA SER A 18 24.36 -10.00 3.10
C SER A 18 23.71 -9.62 1.76
N GLN A 19 22.66 -10.33 1.36
CA GLN A 19 21.78 -9.81 0.31
C GLN A 19 21.16 -8.54 0.90
N ALA A 20 21.58 -7.40 0.43
CA ALA A 20 20.82 -6.18 0.64
C ALA A 20 19.42 -6.48 0.06
N SER A 21 18.38 -6.43 0.88
CA SER A 21 17.01 -6.48 0.40
C SER A 21 16.85 -5.36 -0.62
N ALA A 22 16.35 -5.69 -1.82
CA ALA A 22 16.05 -4.67 -2.80
C ALA A 22 14.99 -3.73 -2.17
N PHE A 23 15.09 -2.44 -2.45
CA PHE A 23 14.14 -1.44 -1.97
C PHE A 23 12.87 -1.51 -2.80
N ASP A 24 11.75 -1.93 -2.20
CA ASP A 24 10.48 -2.16 -2.91
C ASP A 24 9.83 -0.83 -3.33
N ILE A 25 9.42 -0.74 -4.58
CA ILE A 25 8.60 0.36 -5.12
C ILE A 25 7.16 -0.11 -5.19
N ILE A 26 6.27 0.48 -4.38
CA ILE A 26 4.85 0.16 -4.37
C ILE A 26 4.09 1.26 -5.10
N ALA A 27 3.47 0.92 -6.24
CA ALA A 27 2.66 1.84 -7.03
C ALA A 27 1.33 2.12 -6.33
N HIS A 28 1.27 3.21 -5.57
CA HIS A 28 0.13 3.61 -4.75
C HIS A 28 -1.08 3.95 -5.61
N ARG A 29 -2.12 3.10 -5.55
CA ARG A 29 -3.33 3.18 -6.39
C ARG A 29 -3.05 3.12 -7.88
N GLY A 30 -2.03 2.35 -8.27
CA GLY A 30 -1.47 2.34 -9.62
C GLY A 30 -0.56 3.54 -9.88
N ALA A 31 -0.48 4.01 -11.12
CA ALA A 31 0.27 5.22 -11.49
C ALA A 31 -0.58 6.48 -11.23
N SER A 32 -1.05 6.66 -10.00
CA SER A 32 -2.04 7.69 -9.61
C SER A 32 -1.53 9.12 -9.73
N GLY A 33 -0.23 9.33 -9.83
CA GLY A 33 0.33 10.64 -10.13
C GLY A 33 0.13 11.10 -11.57
N TYR A 34 -0.35 10.22 -12.46
CA TYR A 34 -0.50 10.47 -13.91
C TYR A 34 -1.90 10.23 -14.43
N LEU A 35 -2.63 9.26 -13.89
CA LEU A 35 -3.99 8.88 -14.30
C LEU A 35 -4.89 8.75 -13.06
N PRO A 36 -6.22 8.84 -13.21
CA PRO A 36 -7.14 8.66 -12.10
C PRO A 36 -6.89 7.36 -11.34
N GLU A 37 -6.80 7.47 -10.02
CA GLU A 37 -6.42 6.39 -9.12
C GLU A 37 -7.30 5.15 -9.28
N HIS A 38 -6.73 3.95 -9.08
CA HIS A 38 -7.42 2.66 -9.07
C HIS A 38 -8.11 2.24 -10.37
N THR A 39 -7.86 2.95 -11.48
CA THR A 39 -8.34 2.52 -12.79
C THR A 39 -7.44 1.44 -13.38
N LEU A 40 -7.96 0.60 -14.27
CA LEU A 40 -7.16 -0.40 -15.00
C LEU A 40 -6.07 0.27 -15.84
N GLU A 41 -6.35 1.47 -16.35
CA GLU A 41 -5.39 2.29 -17.09
C GLU A 41 -4.23 2.75 -16.18
N ALA A 42 -4.52 3.16 -14.94
CA ALA A 42 -3.48 3.52 -13.97
C ALA A 42 -2.65 2.29 -13.55
N ALA A 43 -3.29 1.12 -13.40
CA ALA A 43 -2.60 -0.13 -13.13
C ALA A 43 -1.72 -0.57 -14.32
N THR A 44 -2.21 -0.44 -15.55
CA THR A 44 -1.44 -0.74 -16.78
C THR A 44 -0.24 0.19 -16.93
N LEU A 45 -0.42 1.49 -16.68
CA LEU A 45 0.68 2.46 -16.72
C LEU A 45 1.72 2.16 -15.63
N ALA A 46 1.27 1.81 -14.42
CA ALA A 46 2.15 1.38 -13.35
C ALA A 46 2.95 0.15 -13.75
N PHE A 47 2.28 -0.88 -14.32
CA PHE A 47 2.95 -2.08 -14.82
C PHE A 47 4.06 -1.74 -15.84
N ALA A 48 3.78 -0.85 -16.79
CA ALA A 48 4.77 -0.41 -17.78
C ALA A 48 5.98 0.33 -17.16
N GLN A 49 5.80 0.95 -15.98
CA GLN A 49 6.86 1.60 -15.21
C GLN A 49 7.63 0.62 -14.31
N GLN A 50 7.16 -0.63 -14.20
CA GLN A 50 7.80 -1.74 -13.49
C GLN A 50 8.12 -1.44 -12.01
N PRO A 51 7.12 -1.25 -11.15
CA PRO A 51 7.27 -1.31 -9.70
C PRO A 51 7.45 -2.76 -9.24
N ASP A 52 7.71 -2.98 -7.96
CA ASP A 52 7.70 -4.31 -7.36
C ASP A 52 6.27 -4.77 -7.04
N PHE A 53 5.41 -3.84 -6.63
CA PHE A 53 4.00 -4.08 -6.32
C PHE A 53 3.11 -2.99 -6.91
N ILE A 54 1.88 -3.39 -7.29
CA ILE A 54 0.79 -2.45 -7.61
C ILE A 54 -0.25 -2.57 -6.50
N GLU A 55 -0.67 -1.44 -5.94
CA GLU A 55 -1.62 -1.39 -4.85
C GLU A 55 -3.06 -1.30 -5.33
N GLN A 56 -3.96 -1.93 -4.56
CA GLN A 56 -5.41 -1.87 -4.69
C GLN A 56 -6.05 -1.65 -3.32
N ASP A 57 -6.94 -0.67 -3.20
CA ASP A 57 -7.84 -0.52 -2.05
C ASP A 57 -9.18 -1.17 -2.38
N VAL A 58 -9.75 -1.97 -1.49
CA VAL A 58 -11.02 -2.63 -1.78
C VAL A 58 -12.14 -2.18 -0.87
N VAL A 59 -13.29 -1.95 -1.48
CA VAL A 59 -14.58 -1.72 -0.83
C VAL A 59 -15.64 -2.65 -1.45
N ALA A 60 -16.72 -2.93 -0.70
CA ALA A 60 -17.77 -3.82 -1.18
C ALA A 60 -18.91 -3.04 -1.86
N THR A 61 -19.51 -3.66 -2.87
CA THR A 61 -20.76 -3.22 -3.51
C THR A 61 -21.99 -3.84 -2.85
N LYS A 62 -23.18 -3.34 -3.19
CA LYS A 62 -24.47 -3.85 -2.73
C LYS A 62 -24.71 -5.33 -3.08
N ASP A 63 -24.26 -5.77 -4.24
CA ASP A 63 -24.35 -7.14 -4.73
C ASP A 63 -23.16 -8.01 -4.33
N GLY A 64 -22.23 -7.44 -3.55
CA GLY A 64 -21.16 -8.18 -2.86
C GLY A 64 -19.87 -8.33 -3.63
N GLU A 65 -19.70 -7.61 -4.73
CA GLU A 65 -18.45 -7.56 -5.46
C GLU A 65 -17.42 -6.68 -4.72
N LEU A 66 -16.14 -6.98 -4.87
CA LEU A 66 -15.07 -6.12 -4.40
C LEU A 66 -14.63 -5.20 -5.53
N VAL A 67 -14.84 -3.90 -5.35
CA VAL A 67 -14.36 -2.87 -6.29
C VAL A 67 -13.15 -2.15 -5.74
N VAL A 68 -12.28 -1.68 -6.65
CA VAL A 68 -11.03 -1.04 -6.27
C VAL A 68 -11.26 0.46 -6.19
N LEU A 69 -11.40 0.95 -4.95
CA LEU A 69 -11.64 2.35 -4.58
C LEU A 69 -11.04 2.62 -3.20
N HIS A 70 -10.41 3.79 -3.02
CA HIS A 70 -9.79 4.13 -1.74
C HIS A 70 -10.81 4.38 -0.63
N ASP A 71 -11.91 5.07 -0.93
CA ASP A 71 -12.91 5.43 0.06
C ASP A 71 -14.16 4.56 -0.09
N ILE A 72 -14.88 4.37 1.01
CA ILE A 72 -16.25 3.83 0.97
C ILE A 72 -17.22 4.76 0.22
N HIS A 73 -16.79 5.99 -0.07
CA HIS A 73 -17.54 7.04 -0.75
C HIS A 73 -17.12 7.19 -2.22
N LEU A 74 -18.08 7.53 -3.06
CA LEU A 74 -17.92 7.64 -4.52
C LEU A 74 -17.72 9.09 -5.01
N ASP A 75 -18.19 10.06 -4.26
CA ASP A 75 -18.39 11.45 -4.72
C ASP A 75 -17.09 12.20 -4.98
N THR A 76 -15.99 11.83 -4.33
CA THR A 76 -14.69 12.49 -4.50
C THR A 76 -13.92 12.04 -5.75
N VAL A 77 -14.27 10.87 -6.33
CA VAL A 77 -13.53 10.27 -7.46
C VAL A 77 -14.42 9.89 -8.65
N THR A 78 -15.74 10.12 -8.56
CA THR A 78 -16.69 9.80 -9.65
C THR A 78 -17.70 10.93 -9.91
N ASP A 79 -18.50 10.76 -10.95
CA ASP A 79 -19.64 11.64 -11.31
C ASP A 79 -20.96 11.18 -10.65
N VAL A 80 -20.92 10.41 -9.55
CA VAL A 80 -22.10 9.81 -8.91
C VAL A 80 -23.17 10.82 -8.52
N ALA A 81 -22.79 11.97 -7.99
CA ALA A 81 -23.72 13.03 -7.60
C ALA A 81 -24.55 13.56 -8.77
N ALA A 82 -23.98 13.60 -9.97
CA ALA A 82 -24.70 14.01 -11.18
C ALA A 82 -25.60 12.89 -11.73
N LYS A 83 -25.17 11.62 -11.64
CA LYS A 83 -25.92 10.48 -12.19
C LYS A 83 -26.99 9.93 -11.26
N PHE A 84 -26.75 9.98 -9.97
CA PHE A 84 -27.62 9.41 -8.94
C PHE A 84 -27.87 10.43 -7.81
N PRO A 85 -28.41 11.63 -8.08
CA PRO A 85 -28.56 12.68 -7.07
C PRO A 85 -29.45 12.25 -5.89
N ASP A 86 -30.44 11.40 -6.12
CA ASP A 86 -31.39 10.94 -5.09
C ASP A 86 -30.87 9.75 -4.25
N ARG A 87 -29.64 9.29 -4.50
CA ARG A 87 -29.01 8.14 -3.79
C ARG A 87 -28.03 8.58 -2.70
N VAL A 88 -28.03 9.86 -2.37
CA VAL A 88 -27.23 10.43 -1.28
C VAL A 88 -27.78 9.98 0.07
N ARG A 89 -26.89 9.59 1.02
CA ARG A 89 -27.28 9.34 2.41
C ARG A 89 -27.46 10.68 3.16
N ASP A 90 -27.99 10.61 4.39
CA ASP A 90 -28.30 11.79 5.23
C ASP A 90 -27.07 12.68 5.54
N ASP A 91 -25.86 12.11 5.47
CA ASP A 91 -24.59 12.80 5.66
C ASP A 91 -24.09 13.56 4.40
N GLY A 92 -24.84 13.50 3.32
CA GLY A 92 -24.50 14.16 2.05
C GLY A 92 -23.52 13.37 1.19
N ARG A 93 -23.25 12.07 1.48
CA ARG A 93 -22.29 11.24 0.77
C ARG A 93 -22.96 10.08 0.01
N TRP A 94 -22.28 9.58 -1.02
CA TRP A 94 -22.67 8.40 -1.80
C TRP A 94 -21.73 7.25 -1.46
N TYR A 95 -22.28 6.14 -1.00
CA TYR A 95 -21.53 4.98 -0.55
C TYR A 95 -21.48 3.88 -1.60
N ALA A 96 -20.32 3.29 -1.86
CA ALA A 96 -20.17 2.18 -2.82
C ALA A 96 -21.14 1.01 -2.51
N LEU A 97 -21.34 0.74 -1.22
CA LEU A 97 -22.22 -0.34 -0.74
C LEU A 97 -23.71 -0.15 -1.09
N ASP A 98 -24.13 1.06 -1.46
CA ASP A 98 -25.53 1.31 -1.86
C ASP A 98 -25.79 0.99 -3.34
N PHE A 99 -24.74 0.71 -4.12
CA PHE A 99 -24.80 0.50 -5.56
C PHE A 99 -24.37 -0.93 -5.94
N THR A 100 -25.04 -1.49 -6.94
CA THR A 100 -24.58 -2.72 -7.60
C THR A 100 -23.36 -2.43 -8.48
N LEU A 101 -22.56 -3.47 -8.79
CA LEU A 101 -21.46 -3.33 -9.74
C LEU A 101 -21.93 -2.77 -11.10
N ALA A 102 -23.10 -3.22 -11.58
CA ALA A 102 -23.67 -2.72 -12.83
C ALA A 102 -23.95 -1.20 -12.81
N GLU A 103 -24.43 -0.68 -11.69
CA GLU A 103 -24.63 0.77 -11.49
C GLU A 103 -23.28 1.50 -11.41
N LEU A 104 -22.30 0.98 -10.64
CA LEU A 104 -20.98 1.58 -10.52
C LEU A 104 -20.24 1.67 -11.87
N ARG A 105 -20.39 0.68 -12.74
CA ARG A 105 -19.79 0.68 -14.09
C ARG A 105 -20.38 1.77 -15.01
N THR A 106 -21.49 2.35 -14.67
CA THR A 106 -22.01 3.51 -15.41
C THR A 106 -21.31 4.82 -15.03
N LEU A 107 -20.63 4.86 -13.89
CA LEU A 107 -19.95 6.06 -13.40
C LEU A 107 -18.68 6.34 -14.20
N GLN A 108 -18.36 7.61 -14.37
CA GLN A 108 -17.06 8.06 -14.85
C GLN A 108 -16.15 8.31 -13.64
N VAL A 109 -15.03 7.62 -13.59
CA VAL A 109 -13.95 7.91 -12.64
C VAL A 109 -13.18 9.13 -13.13
N LYS A 110 -12.82 10.01 -12.20
CA LYS A 110 -12.09 11.26 -12.44
C LYS A 110 -10.97 11.43 -11.42
N GLU A 111 -10.10 12.40 -11.64
CA GLU A 111 -9.09 12.78 -10.66
C GLU A 111 -9.74 13.20 -9.34
N ARG A 112 -9.08 12.86 -8.22
CA ARG A 112 -9.59 13.07 -6.85
C ARG A 112 -9.84 14.54 -6.58
N SER A 113 -11.04 14.81 -6.07
CA SER A 113 -11.44 16.12 -5.53
C SER A 113 -11.72 16.03 -4.02
N ASP A 114 -11.68 17.15 -3.34
CA ASP A 114 -12.25 17.30 -2.00
C ASP A 114 -13.80 17.33 -2.06
N THR A 115 -14.43 17.42 -0.90
CA THR A 115 -15.90 17.47 -0.78
C THR A 115 -16.52 18.73 -1.38
N ASP A 116 -15.74 19.79 -1.60
CA ASP A 116 -16.16 21.01 -2.27
C ASP A 116 -15.98 20.93 -3.80
N GLY A 117 -15.51 19.79 -4.31
CA GLY A 117 -15.31 19.53 -5.74
C GLY A 117 -14.02 20.11 -6.31
N LYS A 118 -13.11 20.61 -5.47
CA LYS A 118 -11.80 21.11 -5.90
C LYS A 118 -10.82 19.95 -6.02
N GLN A 119 -10.10 19.88 -7.13
CA GLN A 119 -9.08 18.86 -7.35
C GLN A 119 -7.99 18.94 -6.27
N VAL A 120 -7.67 17.82 -5.62
CA VAL A 120 -6.71 17.75 -4.52
C VAL A 120 -5.28 18.01 -5.02
N PHE A 121 -4.90 17.43 -6.14
CA PHE A 121 -3.58 17.60 -6.75
C PHE A 121 -3.71 18.39 -8.06
N ALA A 122 -3.43 19.68 -8.00
CA ALA A 122 -3.72 20.63 -9.07
C ALA A 122 -3.02 20.37 -10.41
N ASN A 123 -1.93 19.60 -10.42
CA ASN A 123 -1.12 19.32 -11.62
C ASN A 123 -1.30 17.90 -12.17
N ARG A 124 -2.26 17.11 -11.64
CA ARG A 124 -2.54 15.76 -12.13
C ARG A 124 -3.54 15.80 -13.28
N TYR A 125 -4.04 14.63 -13.67
CA TYR A 125 -4.88 14.46 -14.83
C TYR A 125 -6.11 15.42 -14.86
N HIS A 126 -6.27 16.16 -15.96
CA HIS A 126 -7.38 17.09 -16.19
C HIS A 126 -8.26 16.69 -17.38
N GLY A 127 -8.02 15.52 -17.95
CA GLY A 127 -8.80 15.08 -19.12
C GLY A 127 -10.25 14.81 -18.76
N SER A 128 -11.16 15.22 -19.65
CA SER A 128 -12.61 15.05 -19.45
C SER A 128 -13.28 14.19 -20.53
N LYS A 129 -12.51 13.69 -21.51
CA LYS A 129 -13.04 12.94 -22.65
C LYS A 129 -12.72 11.45 -22.61
N ALA A 130 -11.62 11.06 -21.98
CA ALA A 130 -11.34 9.65 -21.74
C ALA A 130 -12.26 9.14 -20.64
N LEU A 131 -12.86 7.98 -20.87
CA LEU A 131 -13.77 7.34 -19.93
C LEU A 131 -12.97 6.33 -19.10
N PHE A 132 -12.83 6.62 -17.83
CA PHE A 132 -12.31 5.67 -16.84
C PHE A 132 -13.49 5.13 -16.02
N THR A 133 -13.48 3.85 -15.72
CA THR A 133 -14.58 3.18 -15.02
C THR A 133 -14.10 2.53 -13.73
N VAL A 134 -15.04 2.28 -12.81
CA VAL A 134 -14.74 1.51 -11.59
C VAL A 134 -14.47 0.07 -11.97
N ALA A 135 -13.32 -0.45 -11.53
CA ALA A 135 -12.90 -1.83 -11.75
C ALA A 135 -13.08 -2.69 -10.50
N THR A 136 -13.24 -4.00 -10.69
CA THR A 136 -13.24 -4.97 -9.61
C THR A 136 -11.82 -5.40 -9.25
N LEU A 137 -11.66 -6.00 -8.06
CA LEU A 137 -10.40 -6.63 -7.67
C LEU A 137 -10.04 -7.80 -8.60
N ASP A 138 -11.05 -8.58 -9.02
CA ASP A 138 -10.86 -9.68 -9.98
C ASP A 138 -10.24 -9.14 -11.29
N GLU A 139 -10.77 -8.05 -11.85
CA GLU A 139 -10.23 -7.43 -13.07
C GLU A 139 -8.78 -6.93 -12.89
N HIS A 140 -8.45 -6.35 -11.74
CA HIS A 140 -7.06 -5.96 -11.43
C HIS A 140 -6.13 -7.17 -11.35
N ILE A 141 -6.55 -8.24 -10.65
CA ILE A 141 -5.75 -9.46 -10.51
C ILE A 141 -5.54 -10.12 -11.88
N GLU A 142 -6.59 -10.25 -12.69
CA GLU A 142 -6.54 -10.84 -14.02
C GLU A 142 -5.59 -10.04 -14.93
N LEU A 143 -5.78 -8.71 -15.01
CA LEU A 143 -4.95 -7.83 -15.83
C LEU A 143 -3.46 -7.95 -15.47
N ILE A 144 -3.12 -7.76 -14.20
CA ILE A 144 -1.71 -7.78 -13.75
C ILE A 144 -1.10 -9.17 -13.94
N SER A 145 -1.87 -10.24 -13.66
CA SER A 145 -1.42 -11.62 -13.85
C SER A 145 -1.18 -11.95 -15.33
N GLU A 146 -2.04 -11.48 -16.23
CA GLU A 146 -1.85 -11.62 -17.68
C GLU A 146 -0.63 -10.86 -18.16
N LEU A 147 -0.47 -9.60 -17.75
CA LEU A 147 0.70 -8.80 -18.10
C LEU A 147 1.99 -9.44 -17.57
N ASN A 148 2.00 -9.96 -16.34
CA ASN A 148 3.14 -10.70 -15.79
C ASN A 148 3.53 -11.88 -16.68
N ARG A 149 2.54 -12.66 -17.15
CA ARG A 149 2.77 -13.81 -18.03
C ARG A 149 3.30 -13.39 -19.39
N GLU A 150 2.67 -12.39 -20.03
CA GLU A 150 3.03 -11.93 -21.38
C GLU A 150 4.41 -11.28 -21.42
N PHE A 151 4.79 -10.53 -20.38
CA PHE A 151 6.05 -9.79 -20.33
C PHE A 151 7.13 -10.48 -19.48
N ASN A 152 6.89 -11.72 -19.01
CA ASN A 152 7.79 -12.47 -18.13
C ASN A 152 8.24 -11.65 -16.93
N SER A 153 7.28 -10.99 -16.28
CA SER A 153 7.46 -10.16 -15.09
C SER A 153 6.88 -10.87 -13.86
N ASN A 154 7.13 -10.32 -12.67
CA ASN A 154 6.59 -10.83 -11.40
C ASN A 154 6.17 -9.68 -10.48
N ILE A 155 5.42 -8.72 -11.02
CA ILE A 155 4.89 -7.60 -10.23
C ILE A 155 3.81 -8.14 -9.29
N GLY A 156 3.96 -7.84 -8.00
CA GLY A 156 3.07 -8.31 -6.96
C GLY A 156 1.84 -7.42 -6.75
N PHE A 157 0.98 -7.87 -5.86
CA PHE A 157 -0.22 -7.15 -5.41
C PHE A 157 -0.01 -6.59 -4.01
N TYR A 158 -0.66 -5.46 -3.71
CA TYR A 158 -0.63 -4.86 -2.39
C TYR A 158 -2.04 -4.39 -2.04
N THR A 159 -2.87 -5.25 -1.43
CA THR A 159 -4.32 -5.02 -1.32
C THR A 159 -4.73 -4.56 0.06
N GLU A 160 -5.34 -3.36 0.16
CA GLU A 160 -5.88 -2.82 1.40
C GLU A 160 -7.35 -3.16 1.61
N ILE A 161 -7.69 -3.60 2.81
CA ILE A 161 -9.07 -3.75 3.28
C ILE A 161 -9.52 -2.42 3.87
N LYS A 162 -10.38 -1.71 3.14
CA LYS A 162 -10.90 -0.40 3.60
C LYS A 162 -12.02 -0.57 4.61
N SER A 163 -11.91 0.14 5.73
CA SER A 163 -12.96 0.29 6.75
C SER A 163 -13.68 -1.01 7.13
N PRO A 164 -12.98 -2.11 7.54
CA PRO A 164 -13.59 -3.42 7.78
C PRO A 164 -14.66 -3.38 8.87
N ALA A 165 -14.44 -2.61 9.94
CA ALA A 165 -15.41 -2.46 11.02
C ALA A 165 -16.71 -1.80 10.55
N TRP A 166 -16.62 -0.81 9.64
CA TRP A 166 -17.78 -0.19 9.03
C TRP A 166 -18.55 -1.16 8.13
N HIS A 167 -17.86 -1.87 7.23
CA HIS A 167 -18.49 -2.88 6.37
C HIS A 167 -19.20 -3.95 7.19
N LYS A 168 -18.60 -4.42 8.29
CA LYS A 168 -19.20 -5.40 9.19
C LYS A 168 -20.46 -4.88 9.86
N LYS A 169 -20.48 -3.59 10.26
CA LYS A 169 -21.68 -2.93 10.80
C LYS A 169 -22.79 -2.82 9.75
N GLU A 170 -22.45 -2.61 8.49
CA GLU A 170 -23.38 -2.62 7.35
C GLU A 170 -23.76 -4.06 6.89
N GLY A 171 -23.30 -5.09 7.57
CA GLY A 171 -23.66 -6.50 7.31
C GLY A 171 -22.75 -7.22 6.30
N VAL A 172 -21.59 -6.66 5.94
CA VAL A 172 -20.66 -7.24 4.98
C VAL A 172 -19.32 -7.57 5.65
N ASP A 173 -18.90 -8.83 5.60
CA ASP A 173 -17.54 -9.24 5.98
C ASP A 173 -16.59 -9.09 4.78
N ILE A 174 -16.08 -7.88 4.60
CA ILE A 174 -15.20 -7.55 3.47
C ILE A 174 -13.89 -8.34 3.51
N SER A 175 -13.37 -8.64 4.69
CA SER A 175 -12.12 -9.39 4.85
C SER A 175 -12.29 -10.84 4.41
N GLN A 176 -13.39 -11.50 4.80
CA GLN A 176 -13.70 -12.86 4.31
C GLN A 176 -13.85 -12.86 2.79
N ARG A 177 -14.56 -11.88 2.22
CA ARG A 177 -14.70 -11.75 0.76
C ARG A 177 -13.37 -11.59 0.05
N LEU A 178 -12.47 -10.76 0.61
CA LEU A 178 -11.12 -10.62 0.07
C LEU A 178 -10.39 -11.97 0.08
N LEU A 179 -10.40 -12.69 1.20
CA LEU A 179 -9.71 -13.98 1.29
C LEU A 179 -10.28 -15.02 0.34
N ASP A 180 -11.61 -15.03 0.15
CA ASP A 180 -12.27 -15.89 -0.84
C ASP A 180 -11.84 -15.55 -2.27
N THR A 181 -11.71 -14.25 -2.59
CA THR A 181 -11.18 -13.79 -3.87
C THR A 181 -9.74 -14.24 -4.06
N LEU A 182 -8.86 -13.95 -3.09
CA LEU A 182 -7.45 -14.35 -3.16
C LEU A 182 -7.27 -15.87 -3.31
N ALA A 183 -8.13 -16.66 -2.67
CA ALA A 183 -8.10 -18.12 -2.80
C ALA A 183 -8.43 -18.59 -4.22
N ARG A 184 -9.38 -17.95 -4.92
CA ARG A 184 -9.69 -18.25 -6.33
C ARG A 184 -8.49 -18.08 -7.28
N TYR A 185 -7.61 -17.13 -6.96
CA TYR A 185 -6.40 -16.82 -7.74
C TYR A 185 -5.12 -17.43 -7.17
N ASN A 186 -5.20 -18.30 -6.14
CA ASN A 186 -4.05 -18.88 -5.44
C ASN A 186 -3.11 -17.84 -4.82
N LEU A 187 -3.66 -16.71 -4.38
CA LEU A 187 -2.94 -15.60 -3.74
C LEU A 187 -3.01 -15.61 -2.21
N ASN A 188 -3.54 -16.67 -1.58
CA ASN A 188 -3.75 -16.77 -0.14
C ASN A 188 -2.65 -17.55 0.61
N GLY A 189 -1.61 -18.02 -0.08
CA GLY A 189 -0.51 -18.82 0.48
C GLY A 189 0.65 -17.97 1.02
N GLU A 190 1.50 -18.58 1.84
CA GLU A 190 2.69 -17.95 2.45
C GLU A 190 3.66 -17.34 1.42
N ASN A 191 3.80 -18.00 0.26
CA ASN A 191 4.73 -17.61 -0.80
C ASN A 191 4.04 -16.84 -1.95
N ALA A 192 2.78 -16.47 -1.79
CA ALA A 192 2.09 -15.65 -2.78
C ALA A 192 2.72 -14.26 -2.85
N ASN A 193 2.86 -13.73 -4.07
CA ASN A 193 3.45 -12.41 -4.29
C ASN A 193 2.43 -11.29 -4.03
N ILE A 194 1.95 -11.23 -2.79
CA ILE A 194 0.96 -10.28 -2.32
C ILE A 194 1.21 -9.87 -0.87
N TYR A 195 0.92 -8.62 -0.57
CA TYR A 195 0.67 -8.12 0.78
C TYR A 195 -0.81 -7.78 0.93
N VAL A 196 -1.40 -8.15 2.06
CA VAL A 196 -2.70 -7.64 2.50
C VAL A 196 -2.45 -6.61 3.59
N GLN A 197 -3.03 -5.43 3.46
CA GLN A 197 -2.82 -4.34 4.41
C GLN A 197 -4.13 -3.84 5.01
N CYS A 198 -4.07 -3.28 6.21
CA CYS A 198 -5.21 -2.70 6.89
C CYS A 198 -4.77 -1.72 7.98
N PHE A 199 -5.55 -0.67 8.22
CA PHE A 199 -5.36 0.26 9.33
C PHE A 199 -5.89 -0.28 10.67
N ASP A 200 -6.83 -1.23 10.64
CA ASP A 200 -7.46 -1.76 11.85
C ASP A 200 -6.65 -2.92 12.43
N PHE A 201 -5.99 -2.70 13.58
CA PHE A 201 -5.19 -3.74 14.24
C PHE A 201 -6.03 -4.91 14.77
N ALA A 202 -7.29 -4.65 15.14
CA ALA A 202 -8.20 -5.73 15.52
C ALA A 202 -8.49 -6.64 14.33
N GLU A 203 -8.67 -6.06 13.14
CA GLU A 203 -8.87 -6.82 11.91
C GLU A 203 -7.60 -7.57 11.46
N VAL A 204 -6.41 -6.96 11.60
CA VAL A 204 -5.13 -7.66 11.36
C VAL A 204 -5.01 -8.91 12.24
N LYS A 205 -5.34 -8.81 13.53
CA LYS A 205 -5.38 -9.97 14.43
C LYS A 205 -6.41 -11.01 14.00
N ARG A 206 -7.59 -10.56 13.55
CA ARG A 206 -8.66 -11.43 13.06
C ARG A 206 -8.26 -12.18 11.79
N LEU A 207 -7.64 -11.50 10.83
CA LEU A 207 -7.09 -12.12 9.61
C LEU A 207 -6.16 -13.29 9.95
N ARG A 208 -5.26 -13.10 10.91
CA ARG A 208 -4.29 -14.11 11.31
C ARG A 208 -4.89 -15.24 12.14
N ASN A 209 -5.66 -14.90 13.19
CA ASN A 209 -6.08 -15.85 14.22
C ASN A 209 -7.40 -16.55 13.91
N GLU A 210 -8.36 -15.84 13.31
CA GLU A 210 -9.72 -16.36 13.09
C GLU A 210 -9.93 -16.80 11.65
N LEU A 211 -9.52 -15.94 10.68
CA LEU A 211 -9.66 -16.24 9.26
C LEU A 211 -8.51 -17.11 8.71
N GLY A 212 -7.44 -17.27 9.47
CA GLY A 212 -6.34 -18.18 9.17
C GLY A 212 -5.53 -17.80 7.92
N PHE A 213 -5.51 -16.53 7.52
CA PHE A 213 -4.74 -16.07 6.38
C PHE A 213 -3.25 -16.34 6.57
N LYS A 214 -2.61 -16.98 5.58
CA LYS A 214 -1.21 -17.41 5.62
C LYS A 214 -0.26 -16.48 4.88
N GLY A 215 -0.79 -15.62 4.01
CA GLY A 215 0.00 -14.65 3.27
C GLY A 215 0.54 -13.52 4.13
N LYS A 216 1.27 -12.61 3.52
CA LYS A 216 1.89 -11.48 4.21
C LYS A 216 0.85 -10.42 4.59
N ILE A 217 0.90 -9.94 5.83
CA ILE A 217 0.02 -8.88 6.36
C ILE A 217 0.88 -7.68 6.76
N VAL A 218 0.41 -6.49 6.40
CA VAL A 218 0.99 -5.20 6.81
C VAL A 218 -0.05 -4.41 7.61
N LEU A 219 0.34 -3.96 8.80
CA LEU A 219 -0.45 -3.00 9.55
C LEU A 219 -0.08 -1.57 9.13
N LEU A 220 -1.04 -0.84 8.61
CA LEU A 220 -0.88 0.58 8.33
C LEU A 220 -0.98 1.39 9.63
N LEU A 221 -0.11 2.38 9.80
CA LEU A 221 -0.05 3.23 10.99
C LEU A 221 -0.45 4.66 10.62
N ALA A 222 -1.54 5.13 11.21
CA ALA A 222 -2.10 6.47 10.98
C ALA A 222 -1.83 7.42 12.15
N ASP A 223 -2.32 8.64 12.04
CA ASP A 223 -2.54 9.51 13.19
C ASP A 223 -3.94 9.24 13.77
N ASN A 224 -4.06 9.18 15.10
CA ASN A 224 -5.34 8.92 15.76
C ASN A 224 -6.45 9.91 15.38
N SER A 225 -6.08 11.15 15.01
CA SER A 225 -7.03 12.19 14.61
C SER A 225 -7.69 11.94 13.24
N TRP A 226 -7.14 11.03 12.42
CA TRP A 226 -7.72 10.74 11.10
C TRP A 226 -8.96 9.84 11.18
N GLY A 227 -9.10 9.07 12.28
CA GLY A 227 -10.28 8.22 12.47
C GLY A 227 -10.35 7.01 11.53
N GLU A 228 -9.22 6.53 11.02
CA GLU A 228 -9.15 5.37 10.09
C GLU A 228 -9.72 4.09 10.72
N SER A 229 -9.50 3.91 12.01
CA SER A 229 -10.05 2.79 12.78
C SER A 229 -10.09 3.13 14.28
N ALA A 230 -10.56 2.19 15.10
CA ALA A 230 -10.51 2.28 16.57
C ALA A 230 -9.10 1.99 17.13
N THR A 231 -8.10 1.75 16.29
CA THR A 231 -6.71 1.48 16.71
C THR A 231 -6.09 2.73 17.34
N ASP A 232 -5.49 2.59 18.52
CA ASP A 232 -4.64 3.63 19.08
C ASP A 232 -3.21 3.50 18.55
N TYR A 233 -2.93 4.22 17.47
CA TYR A 233 -1.62 4.18 16.80
C TYR A 233 -0.49 4.74 17.68
N GLN A 234 -0.79 5.65 18.63
CA GLN A 234 0.24 6.20 19.51
C GLN A 234 0.80 5.11 20.45
N THR A 235 -0.03 4.19 20.91
CA THR A 235 0.44 3.05 21.70
C THR A 235 1.25 2.05 20.87
N LEU A 236 0.95 1.94 19.59
CA LEU A 236 1.67 1.06 18.66
C LEU A 236 3.01 1.65 18.18
N LEU A 237 3.15 2.96 18.11
CA LEU A 237 4.39 3.67 17.73
C LEU A 237 5.40 3.70 18.91
N THR A 238 5.58 2.55 19.56
CA THR A 238 6.49 2.31 20.69
C THR A 238 7.23 0.99 20.48
N GLU A 239 8.33 0.75 21.23
CA GLU A 239 9.05 -0.52 21.19
C GLU A 239 8.12 -1.71 21.51
N GLN A 240 7.29 -1.58 22.56
CA GLN A 240 6.33 -2.61 22.91
C GLN A 240 5.27 -2.81 21.82
N GLY A 241 4.81 -1.73 21.21
CA GLY A 241 3.84 -1.80 20.12
C GLY A 241 4.38 -2.55 18.91
N MET A 242 5.65 -2.34 18.52
CA MET A 242 6.28 -3.09 17.43
C MET A 242 6.36 -4.59 17.74
N GLN A 243 6.71 -4.96 18.98
CA GLN A 243 6.70 -6.36 19.43
C GLN A 243 5.29 -6.97 19.39
N ASP A 244 4.26 -6.18 19.70
CA ASP A 244 2.88 -6.65 19.64
C ASP A 244 2.38 -6.80 18.21
N ILE A 245 2.75 -5.90 17.30
CA ILE A 245 2.44 -5.99 15.86
C ILE A 245 3.08 -7.24 15.26
N ALA A 246 4.35 -7.50 15.54
CA ALA A 246 5.11 -8.62 14.97
C ALA A 246 4.53 -10.02 15.28
N LYS A 247 3.60 -10.12 16.24
CA LYS A 247 2.88 -11.37 16.53
C LYS A 247 1.82 -11.71 15.45
N TYR A 248 1.38 -10.74 14.66
CA TYR A 248 0.23 -10.87 13.78
C TYR A 248 0.48 -10.38 12.36
N ALA A 249 1.42 -9.45 12.18
CA ALA A 249 1.77 -8.85 10.89
C ALA A 249 3.24 -9.14 10.53
N ASP A 250 3.51 -9.18 9.23
CA ASP A 250 4.85 -9.36 8.66
C ASP A 250 5.53 -8.02 8.39
N GLY A 251 4.77 -6.94 8.43
CA GLY A 251 5.28 -5.60 8.19
C GLY A 251 4.39 -4.49 8.72
N ILE A 252 4.90 -3.27 8.59
CA ILE A 252 4.20 -2.03 8.91
C ILE A 252 4.28 -1.04 7.76
N GLY A 253 3.19 -0.27 7.58
CA GLY A 253 3.14 0.89 6.68
C GLY A 253 2.97 2.17 7.50
N PRO A 254 4.05 2.79 7.99
CA PRO A 254 3.94 4.05 8.72
C PRO A 254 3.75 5.24 7.77
N TRP A 255 3.04 6.28 8.23
CA TRP A 255 3.06 7.57 7.56
C TRP A 255 4.48 8.17 7.61
N LEU A 256 4.98 8.68 6.48
CA LEU A 256 6.38 9.15 6.33
C LEU A 256 6.91 9.97 7.53
N PRO A 257 6.18 10.99 8.06
CA PRO A 257 6.66 11.76 9.21
C PRO A 257 6.86 10.95 10.49
N GLN A 258 6.17 9.81 10.66
CA GLN A 258 6.32 8.96 11.85
C GLN A 258 7.67 8.26 11.94
N LEU A 259 8.42 8.19 10.82
CA LEU A 259 9.78 7.61 10.79
C LEU A 259 10.82 8.44 11.53
N LEU A 260 10.53 9.72 11.78
CA LEU A 260 11.45 10.67 12.39
C LEU A 260 10.97 11.13 13.77
N ASP A 261 11.91 11.39 14.67
CA ASP A 261 11.62 12.12 15.91
C ASP A 261 11.27 13.56 15.58
N MET A 262 9.98 13.89 15.63
CA MET A 262 9.47 15.21 15.26
C MET A 262 9.98 16.34 16.18
N LYS A 263 10.33 16.03 17.44
CA LYS A 263 10.93 17.01 18.37
C LYS A 263 12.37 17.33 17.97
N ALA A 264 13.14 16.32 17.59
CA ALA A 264 14.48 16.52 17.07
C ALA A 264 14.47 17.25 15.73
N LEU A 265 13.52 16.91 14.84
CA LEU A 265 13.36 17.57 13.54
C LEU A 265 13.05 19.07 13.68
N GLN A 266 12.22 19.47 14.64
CA GLN A 266 11.96 20.88 14.96
C GLN A 266 13.22 21.63 15.42
N GLN A 267 14.24 20.92 15.92
CA GLN A 267 15.54 21.46 16.28
C GLN A 267 16.57 21.36 15.13
N GLY A 268 16.13 21.01 13.92
CA GLY A 268 16.99 20.82 12.75
C GLY A 268 17.84 19.56 12.78
N LYS A 269 17.48 18.57 13.61
CA LYS A 269 18.17 17.29 13.72
C LYS A 269 17.36 16.16 13.09
N ILE A 270 18.00 15.36 12.24
CA ILE A 270 17.40 14.14 11.67
C ILE A 270 17.73 12.99 12.62
N VAL A 271 16.70 12.52 13.33
CA VAL A 271 16.81 11.42 14.28
C VAL A 271 15.69 10.42 13.96
N PRO A 272 16.02 9.14 13.70
CA PRO A 272 15.00 8.09 13.52
C PRO A 272 14.11 7.96 14.76
N SER A 273 12.84 7.63 14.55
CA SER A 273 11.92 7.33 15.65
C SER A 273 12.43 6.12 16.47
N PRO A 274 12.32 6.16 17.80
CA PRO A 274 12.87 5.10 18.69
C PRO A 274 12.35 3.70 18.36
N TRP A 275 11.10 3.57 17.98
CA TRP A 275 10.47 2.28 17.66
C TRP A 275 11.04 1.62 16.38
N LEU A 276 11.66 2.39 15.47
CA LEU A 276 12.14 1.90 14.17
C LEU A 276 13.18 0.76 14.32
N ALA A 277 14.09 0.89 15.29
CA ALA A 277 15.09 -0.13 15.57
C ALA A 277 14.45 -1.44 16.06
N THR A 278 13.38 -1.33 16.86
CA THR A 278 12.64 -2.50 17.34
C THR A 278 11.86 -3.16 16.21
N ALA A 279 11.19 -2.40 15.35
CA ALA A 279 10.50 -2.95 14.19
C ALA A 279 11.44 -3.80 13.32
N LYS A 280 12.64 -3.29 13.02
CA LYS A 280 13.67 -4.04 12.27
C LYS A 280 14.15 -5.29 13.01
N LYS A 281 14.39 -5.18 14.32
CA LYS A 281 14.81 -6.30 15.15
C LYS A 281 13.77 -7.43 15.18
N GLU A 282 12.50 -7.08 15.20
CA GLU A 282 11.40 -8.05 15.16
C GLU A 282 11.16 -8.59 13.72
N GLY A 283 11.91 -8.13 12.72
CA GLY A 283 11.81 -8.60 11.33
C GLY A 283 10.62 -8.04 10.56
N LEU A 284 10.01 -6.96 11.04
CA LEU A 284 8.93 -6.30 10.31
C LEU A 284 9.46 -5.59 9.07
N VAL A 285 8.87 -5.88 7.91
CA VAL A 285 9.08 -5.09 6.68
C VAL A 285 8.48 -3.69 6.88
N ILE A 286 9.18 -2.66 6.42
CA ILE A 286 8.79 -1.26 6.65
C ILE A 286 8.56 -0.57 5.31
N HIS A 287 7.29 -0.37 4.95
CA HIS A 287 6.87 0.29 3.72
C HIS A 287 6.09 1.57 4.03
N PRO A 288 6.76 2.72 4.21
CA PRO A 288 6.08 3.97 4.52
C PRO A 288 5.26 4.51 3.34
N TYR A 289 4.22 5.28 3.64
CA TYR A 289 3.35 5.95 2.68
C TYR A 289 3.28 7.46 2.94
N THR A 290 3.05 8.31 1.99
CA THR A 290 3.15 8.12 0.56
C THR A 290 4.13 9.14 0.01
N PHE A 291 5.13 8.70 -0.71
CA PHE A 291 6.03 9.60 -1.43
C PHE A 291 5.33 10.15 -2.68
N ARG A 292 5.28 11.47 -2.79
CA ARG A 292 4.66 12.20 -3.90
C ARG A 292 5.57 13.32 -4.34
N ILE A 293 6.04 13.29 -5.59
CA ILE A 293 6.92 14.33 -6.11
C ILE A 293 6.21 15.68 -6.28
N ASP A 294 4.89 15.65 -6.44
CA ASP A 294 4.02 16.84 -6.59
C ASP A 294 3.45 17.36 -5.25
N ALA A 295 3.84 16.73 -4.12
CA ALA A 295 3.42 17.12 -2.78
C ALA A 295 4.55 16.90 -1.74
N LEU A 296 5.77 17.33 -2.09
CA LEU A 296 6.92 17.26 -1.19
C LEU A 296 6.77 18.22 0.00
N PRO A 297 7.27 17.87 1.19
CA PRO A 297 7.37 18.80 2.31
C PRO A 297 8.16 20.06 1.92
N THR A 298 7.71 21.20 2.40
CA THR A 298 8.34 22.50 2.08
C THR A 298 9.83 22.49 2.40
N GLY A 299 10.64 22.84 1.42
CA GLY A 299 12.10 22.94 1.56
C GLY A 299 12.86 21.62 1.42
N MET A 300 12.18 20.53 1.09
CA MET A 300 12.82 19.24 0.80
C MET A 300 12.74 18.89 -0.68
N THR A 301 13.78 18.25 -1.21
CA THR A 301 13.78 17.67 -2.55
C THR A 301 13.41 16.18 -2.51
N ALA A 302 13.03 15.63 -3.66
CA ALA A 302 12.76 14.20 -3.81
C ALA A 302 13.98 13.35 -3.39
N GLU A 303 15.17 13.75 -3.85
CA GLU A 303 16.44 13.07 -3.55
C GLU A 303 16.75 13.07 -2.05
N GLN A 304 16.47 14.17 -1.36
CA GLN A 304 16.67 14.25 0.10
C GLN A 304 15.73 13.26 0.84
N ILE A 305 14.45 13.19 0.46
CA ILE A 305 13.51 12.29 1.11
C ILE A 305 13.90 10.83 0.82
N LEU A 306 14.14 10.47 -0.45
CA LEU A 306 14.53 9.13 -0.85
C LEU A 306 15.88 8.74 -0.24
N GLY A 307 16.82 9.69 -0.13
CA GLY A 307 18.08 9.51 0.56
C GLY A 307 17.89 9.18 2.04
N LEU A 308 16.97 9.86 2.75
CA LEU A 308 16.64 9.54 4.14
C LEU A 308 16.01 8.15 4.29
N LEU A 309 15.10 7.76 3.39
CA LEU A 309 14.44 6.47 3.43
C LEU A 309 15.43 5.32 3.23
N THR A 310 16.38 5.46 2.32
CA THR A 310 17.41 4.46 2.07
C THR A 310 18.52 4.48 3.13
N GLU A 311 18.91 5.66 3.59
CA GLU A 311 19.88 5.88 4.69
C GLU A 311 19.64 7.27 5.32
N PRO A 312 19.54 7.42 6.62
CA PRO A 312 19.81 6.46 7.71
C PRO A 312 18.59 5.63 8.14
N LEU A 313 17.40 5.88 7.56
CA LEU A 313 16.19 5.17 8.01
C LEU A 313 16.20 3.70 7.57
N ALA A 314 16.82 3.37 6.43
CA ALA A 314 16.98 2.01 5.90
C ALA A 314 15.65 1.23 5.95
N VAL A 315 14.59 1.80 5.38
CA VAL A 315 13.29 1.14 5.20
C VAL A 315 13.35 0.21 4.00
N ASP A 316 12.40 -0.72 3.90
CA ASP A 316 12.43 -1.79 2.91
C ASP A 316 11.80 -1.40 1.57
N GLY A 317 11.10 -0.29 1.49
CA GLY A 317 10.46 0.22 0.28
C GLY A 317 9.66 1.49 0.54
N VAL A 318 8.85 1.92 -0.43
CA VAL A 318 7.98 3.10 -0.29
C VAL A 318 6.76 3.02 -1.21
N PHE A 319 5.60 3.44 -0.70
CA PHE A 319 4.44 3.73 -1.54
C PHE A 319 4.65 5.05 -2.28
N THR A 320 4.43 5.06 -3.59
CA THR A 320 4.58 6.26 -4.41
C THR A 320 3.48 6.39 -5.45
N ASP A 321 3.01 7.63 -5.65
CA ASP A 321 2.10 7.97 -6.76
C ASP A 321 2.84 8.06 -8.10
N GLN A 322 4.17 8.27 -8.06
CA GLN A 322 5.03 8.40 -9.25
C GLN A 322 6.23 7.45 -9.16
N ILE A 323 6.19 6.33 -9.89
CA ILE A 323 7.21 5.28 -9.87
C ILE A 323 8.57 5.76 -10.45
N PRO A 324 8.64 6.47 -11.63
CA PRO A 324 9.91 6.79 -12.27
C PRO A 324 10.88 7.60 -11.41
N PRO A 325 10.48 8.60 -10.61
CA PRO A 325 11.39 9.33 -9.73
C PRO A 325 12.10 8.43 -8.71
N VAL A 326 11.37 7.48 -8.09
CA VAL A 326 11.95 6.54 -7.13
C VAL A 326 12.94 5.61 -7.82
N LYS A 327 12.52 5.02 -8.95
CA LYS A 327 13.35 4.11 -9.75
C LYS A 327 14.64 4.77 -10.22
N ASN A 328 14.56 6.00 -10.72
CA ASN A 328 15.72 6.74 -11.17
C ASN A 328 16.69 7.04 -10.02
N PHE A 329 16.17 7.40 -8.84
CA PHE A 329 16.99 7.60 -7.65
C PHE A 329 17.75 6.33 -7.25
N LEU A 330 17.08 5.18 -7.21
CA LEU A 330 17.71 3.91 -6.85
C LEU A 330 18.79 3.52 -7.85
N LEU A 331 18.53 3.64 -9.15
CA LEU A 331 19.52 3.37 -10.21
C LEU A 331 20.76 4.26 -10.09
N GLN A 332 20.59 5.56 -9.80
CA GLN A 332 21.70 6.50 -9.62
C GLN A 332 22.50 6.25 -8.33
N SER A 333 21.83 5.72 -7.30
CA SER A 333 22.44 5.40 -6.01
C SER A 333 23.13 4.03 -6.00
N GLY A 334 23.00 3.25 -7.06
CA GLY A 334 23.53 1.89 -7.13
C GLY A 334 22.81 0.89 -6.20
N LYS A 335 21.54 1.15 -5.93
CA LYS A 335 20.68 0.36 -5.06
C LYS A 335 19.61 -0.41 -5.83
#